data_fef7e2b4cacd6d19a336eaa66ca37251
#
_entry.id   fef7e2b4cacd6d19a336eaa66ca37251
#
_cell.length_a   1.000
_cell.length_b   1.000
_cell.length_c   1.000
_cell.angle_alpha   90.00
_cell.angle_beta   90.00
_cell.angle_gamma   90.00
#
_symmetry.space_group_name_H-M   'P 1'
#
loop_
_entity.id
_entity.type
_entity.pdbx_description
1 polymer ?
#
loop_
_entity_poly.entity_id
_entity_poly.type
_entity_poly.pdbx_seq_one_letter_code
_entity_poly.pdbx_strand_id
1 'polypeptide(L)'
;GLVGSEMCIRDSPETEKIVRMSRLFNVSLDYLLNDDDLQKPEISPDEKGLYISREMAEGFLSYQKRKLQKTGIAVGLFFGGLSISFWDAEISMVLLMICIIVGLVLLFSVKLADDPYRRIWTENLSFDKAVKSELISDYSDKKKTVHVITLVGIAMIAVGFLLCPLIVPVEMYVVDNIVFACGMILAGLGAFLCVYMSGIIRTYRILIMNEEYHKKRR
;
A
#
# COMPACT_ATOMS: atom_id res chain seq x y z
N GLY A 1 -36.37 -38.98 -46.30
CA GLY A 1 -36.55 -37.92 -45.36
C GLY A 1 -35.33 -37.69 -44.49
N LEU A 2 -34.53 -36.75 -44.86
CA LEU A 2 -33.43 -36.23 -44.05
C LEU A 2 -33.84 -34.84 -43.56
N VAL A 3 -34.37 -34.76 -42.36
CA VAL A 3 -34.51 -33.50 -41.64
C VAL A 3 -34.30 -33.82 -40.16
N GLY A 4 -33.22 -33.31 -39.60
CA GLY A 4 -33.02 -33.40 -38.13
C GLY A 4 -31.59 -33.42 -37.66
N SER A 5 -30.70 -32.56 -38.21
CA SER A 5 -29.33 -32.48 -37.67
C SER A 5 -28.73 -31.08 -37.67
N GLU A 6 -29.52 -30.02 -37.87
CA GLU A 6 -28.98 -28.67 -37.94
C GLU A 6 -29.39 -27.75 -36.78
N MET A 7 -29.92 -28.31 -35.67
CA MET A 7 -30.49 -27.47 -34.61
C MET A 7 -29.69 -27.45 -33.28
N CYS A 8 -28.47 -27.99 -33.26
CA CYS A 8 -27.68 -28.03 -32.01
C CYS A 8 -26.41 -27.17 -32.00
N ILE A 9 -26.13 -26.39 -33.04
CA ILE A 9 -24.89 -25.59 -33.09
C ILE A 9 -25.13 -24.10 -32.73
N ARG A 10 -26.37 -23.70 -32.47
CA ARG A 10 -26.70 -22.27 -32.25
C ARG A 10 -26.77 -21.81 -30.81
N ASP A 11 -26.65 -22.69 -29.83
CA ASP A 11 -26.87 -22.36 -28.43
C ASP A 11 -25.63 -22.38 -27.53
N SER A 12 -24.42 -22.60 -28.08
CA SER A 12 -23.22 -22.39 -27.28
C SER A 12 -22.90 -20.87 -27.27
N PRO A 13 -22.93 -20.21 -26.11
CA PRO A 13 -22.57 -18.80 -26.03
C PRO A 13 -21.13 -18.63 -26.51
N GLU A 14 -20.92 -17.71 -27.46
CA GLU A 14 -19.60 -17.39 -27.99
C GLU A 14 -18.64 -17.09 -26.83
N THR A 15 -17.42 -17.56 -26.92
CA THR A 15 -16.39 -17.46 -25.88
C THR A 15 -16.23 -16.04 -25.35
N GLU A 16 -16.39 -15.03 -26.23
CA GLU A 16 -16.38 -13.60 -25.83
C GLU A 16 -17.54 -13.24 -24.89
N LYS A 17 -18.71 -13.80 -25.11
CA LYS A 17 -19.88 -13.54 -24.25
C LYS A 17 -19.69 -14.17 -22.87
N ILE A 18 -19.09 -15.35 -22.81
CA ILE A 18 -18.76 -16.03 -21.54
C ILE A 18 -17.72 -15.23 -20.76
N VAL A 19 -16.69 -14.69 -21.43
CA VAL A 19 -15.68 -13.81 -20.82
C VAL A 19 -16.32 -12.51 -20.30
N ARG A 20 -17.27 -11.94 -21.04
CA ARG A 20 -18.01 -10.75 -20.58
C ARG A 20 -18.92 -11.05 -19.41
N MET A 21 -19.61 -12.21 -19.40
CA MET A 21 -20.42 -12.66 -18.27
C MET A 21 -19.57 -12.91 -17.02
N SER A 22 -18.43 -13.57 -17.17
CA SER A 22 -17.46 -13.79 -16.10
C SER A 22 -17.05 -12.46 -15.41
N ARG A 23 -16.78 -11.43 -16.21
CA ARG A 23 -16.46 -10.09 -15.71
C ARG A 23 -17.66 -9.37 -15.09
N LEU A 24 -18.85 -9.51 -15.69
CA LEU A 24 -20.06 -8.84 -15.22
C LEU A 24 -20.53 -9.43 -13.88
N PHE A 25 -20.47 -10.76 -13.74
CA PHE A 25 -20.89 -11.48 -12.53
C PHE A 25 -19.74 -11.69 -11.55
N ASN A 26 -18.50 -11.30 -11.93
CA ASN A 26 -17.30 -11.46 -11.12
C ASN A 26 -17.06 -12.90 -10.66
N VAL A 27 -17.31 -13.87 -11.56
CA VAL A 27 -17.10 -15.30 -11.36
C VAL A 27 -16.04 -15.82 -12.32
N SER A 28 -15.37 -16.93 -11.98
CA SER A 28 -14.35 -17.52 -12.85
C SER A 28 -14.98 -18.11 -14.12
N LEU A 29 -14.22 -18.14 -15.22
CA LEU A 29 -14.62 -18.81 -16.45
C LEU A 29 -14.91 -20.30 -16.23
N ASP A 30 -14.13 -20.99 -15.39
CA ASP A 30 -14.32 -22.37 -15.01
C ASP A 30 -15.67 -22.61 -14.32
N TYR A 31 -16.11 -21.67 -13.48
CA TYR A 31 -17.43 -21.74 -12.84
C TYR A 31 -18.58 -21.64 -13.84
N LEU A 32 -18.41 -20.89 -14.93
CA LEU A 32 -19.43 -20.74 -15.98
C LEU A 32 -19.41 -21.88 -17.01
N LEU A 33 -18.31 -22.60 -17.13
CA LEU A 33 -18.11 -23.67 -18.13
C LEU A 33 -18.28 -25.08 -17.57
N ASN A 34 -18.12 -25.28 -16.25
CA ASN A 34 -18.27 -26.58 -15.61
C ASN A 34 -19.73 -26.81 -15.17
N ASP A 35 -20.45 -27.55 -15.98
CA ASP A 35 -21.82 -28.01 -15.69
C ASP A 35 -21.85 -29.21 -14.70
N ASP A 36 -20.69 -29.84 -14.44
CA ASP A 36 -20.58 -31.08 -13.66
C ASP A 36 -20.33 -30.90 -12.17
N ASP A 37 -20.02 -29.69 -11.71
CA ASP A 37 -19.86 -29.39 -10.28
C ASP A 37 -21.04 -28.58 -9.73
N LEU A 38 -22.23 -29.17 -9.74
CA LEU A 38 -23.29 -28.88 -8.78
C LEU A 38 -22.96 -29.36 -7.34
N GLN A 39 -21.71 -29.67 -7.07
CA GLN A 39 -21.18 -29.49 -5.74
C GLN A 39 -21.03 -27.98 -5.58
N LYS A 40 -22.10 -27.33 -5.12
CA LYS A 40 -22.01 -26.09 -4.37
C LYS A 40 -20.70 -26.20 -3.60
N PRO A 41 -19.69 -25.28 -3.81
CA PRO A 41 -18.78 -25.10 -2.72
C PRO A 41 -19.71 -24.95 -1.53
N GLU A 42 -19.57 -25.78 -0.53
CA GLU A 42 -20.18 -25.56 0.78
C GLU A 42 -19.57 -24.23 1.24
N ILE A 43 -20.16 -23.16 0.73
CA ILE A 43 -20.08 -21.85 1.33
C ILE A 43 -20.85 -22.08 2.62
N SER A 44 -20.11 -22.50 3.63
CA SER A 44 -20.61 -22.54 4.99
C SER A 44 -21.37 -21.22 5.18
N PRO A 45 -22.60 -21.23 5.69
CA PRO A 45 -23.46 -20.05 5.80
C PRO A 45 -22.82 -18.88 6.57
N ASP A 46 -21.64 -19.10 7.16
CA ASP A 46 -20.86 -18.13 7.92
C ASP A 46 -19.84 -17.30 7.08
N GLU A 47 -19.60 -17.63 5.82
CA GLU A 47 -18.67 -16.88 4.97
C GLU A 47 -19.39 -15.83 4.10
N LYS A 48 -20.14 -14.92 4.70
CA LYS A 48 -20.57 -13.67 4.08
C LYS A 48 -19.36 -12.70 4.02
N GLY A 49 -18.37 -13.03 3.19
CA GLY A 49 -17.17 -12.21 3.00
C GLY A 49 -16.99 -11.76 1.55
N LEU A 50 -16.30 -10.66 1.34
CA LEU A 50 -15.87 -10.22 0.01
C LEU A 50 -14.82 -11.20 -0.52
N TYR A 51 -15.10 -11.87 -1.63
CA TYR A 51 -14.12 -12.74 -2.28
C TYR A 51 -12.99 -11.89 -2.91
N ILE A 52 -11.76 -12.19 -2.56
CA ILE A 52 -10.57 -11.51 -3.07
C ILE A 52 -9.83 -12.42 -4.04
N SER A 53 -9.85 -12.05 -5.33
CA SER A 53 -9.01 -12.68 -6.33
C SER A 53 -7.55 -12.25 -6.17
N ARG A 54 -6.62 -13.04 -6.75
CA ARG A 54 -5.19 -12.71 -6.78
C ARG A 54 -4.94 -11.31 -7.36
N GLU A 55 -5.57 -11.00 -8.50
CA GLU A 55 -5.44 -9.70 -9.16
C GLU A 55 -5.91 -8.54 -8.28
N MET A 56 -7.01 -8.74 -7.53
CA MET A 56 -7.53 -7.74 -6.60
C MET A 56 -6.57 -7.52 -5.42
N ALA A 57 -5.95 -8.58 -4.89
CA ALA A 57 -4.96 -8.48 -3.83
C ALA A 57 -3.70 -7.73 -4.30
N GLU A 58 -3.17 -8.07 -5.47
CA GLU A 58 -2.01 -7.39 -6.07
C GLU A 58 -2.32 -5.92 -6.40
N GLY A 59 -3.51 -5.65 -6.94
CA GLY A 59 -4.00 -4.30 -7.20
C GLY A 59 -4.08 -3.45 -5.94
N PHE A 60 -4.64 -4.00 -4.86
CA PHE A 60 -4.68 -3.34 -3.56
C PHE A 60 -3.29 -3.05 -3.00
N LEU A 61 -2.39 -4.04 -3.04
CA LEU A 61 -1.01 -3.87 -2.57
C LEU A 61 -0.27 -2.78 -3.35
N SER A 62 -0.42 -2.76 -4.68
CA SER A 62 0.21 -1.75 -5.55
C SER A 62 -0.35 -0.35 -5.31
N TYR A 63 -1.65 -0.22 -5.12
CA TYR A 63 -2.31 1.04 -4.77
C TYR A 63 -1.82 1.58 -3.43
N GLN A 64 -1.81 0.74 -2.40
CA GLN A 64 -1.34 1.13 -1.08
C GLN A 64 0.16 1.50 -1.08
N LYS A 65 0.97 0.78 -1.85
CA LYS A 65 2.39 1.10 -2.02
C LYS A 65 2.60 2.51 -2.58
N ARG A 66 1.85 2.89 -3.63
CA ARG A 66 1.91 4.26 -4.20
C ARG A 66 1.44 5.31 -3.20
N LYS A 67 0.39 5.03 -2.43
CA LYS A 67 -0.13 5.90 -1.39
C LYS A 67 0.90 6.15 -0.28
N LEU A 68 1.56 5.08 0.18
CA LEU A 68 2.62 5.14 1.18
C LEU A 68 3.87 5.87 0.67
N GLN A 69 4.24 5.70 -0.61
CA GLN A 69 5.33 6.46 -1.21
C GLN A 69 5.04 7.96 -1.18
N LYS A 70 3.85 8.40 -1.60
CA LYS A 70 3.46 9.81 -1.56
C LYS A 70 3.50 10.37 -0.13
N THR A 71 2.97 9.61 0.85
CA THR A 71 2.98 10.00 2.26
C THR A 71 4.41 10.09 2.80
N GLY A 72 5.26 9.12 2.49
CA GLY A 72 6.66 9.12 2.90
C GLY A 72 7.45 10.30 2.31
N ILE A 73 7.25 10.60 1.01
CA ILE A 73 7.86 11.75 0.36
C ILE A 73 7.43 13.05 1.03
N ALA A 74 6.14 13.20 1.37
CA ALA A 74 5.64 14.39 2.06
C ALA A 74 6.33 14.60 3.42
N VAL A 75 6.51 13.52 4.19
CA VAL A 75 7.24 13.58 5.47
C VAL A 75 8.72 13.90 5.25
N GLY A 76 9.35 13.28 4.25
CA GLY A 76 10.75 13.57 3.88
C GLY A 76 10.96 15.02 3.46
N LEU A 77 10.03 15.59 2.70
CA LEU A 77 10.07 17.01 2.30
C LEU A 77 9.97 17.97 3.48
N PHE A 78 9.21 17.62 4.51
CA PHE A 78 9.14 18.44 5.72
C PHE A 78 10.51 18.55 6.41
N PHE A 79 11.20 17.43 6.62
CA PHE A 79 12.55 17.43 7.19
C PHE A 79 13.58 18.05 6.25
N GLY A 80 13.48 17.77 4.94
CA GLY A 80 14.34 18.36 3.92
C GLY A 80 14.18 19.88 3.85
N GLY A 81 12.96 20.39 3.97
CA GLY A 81 12.70 21.84 4.06
C GLY A 81 13.37 22.49 5.28
N LEU A 82 13.31 21.83 6.42
CA LEU A 82 13.98 22.30 7.63
C LEU A 82 15.52 22.37 7.47
N SER A 83 16.11 21.49 6.66
CA SER A 83 17.56 21.51 6.41
C SER A 83 18.03 22.78 5.70
N ILE A 84 17.18 23.37 4.86
CA ILE A 84 17.48 24.57 4.08
C ILE A 84 17.39 25.84 4.94
N SER A 85 16.66 25.80 6.04
CA SER A 85 16.31 26.93 6.90
C SER A 85 17.51 27.69 7.50
N PHE A 86 18.72 27.10 7.44
CA PHE A 86 19.92 27.64 8.07
C PHE A 86 20.92 28.28 7.07
N TRP A 87 20.54 28.38 5.79
CA TRP A 87 21.37 29.06 4.79
C TRP A 87 21.01 30.55 4.73
N ASP A 88 20.86 31.17 3.61
CA ASP A 88 20.45 32.58 3.53
C ASP A 88 19.03 32.82 4.04
N ALA A 89 18.84 33.71 5.01
CA ALA A 89 17.58 33.87 5.74
C ALA A 89 16.36 34.21 4.85
N GLU A 90 16.54 34.98 3.80
CA GLU A 90 15.46 35.40 2.90
C GLU A 90 15.02 34.28 1.95
N ILE A 91 15.99 33.63 1.28
CA ILE A 91 15.73 32.57 0.30
C ILE A 91 15.30 31.28 1.00
N SER A 92 15.88 30.95 2.15
CA SER A 92 15.59 29.75 2.89
C SER A 92 14.16 29.71 3.43
N MET A 93 13.62 30.84 3.89
CA MET A 93 12.21 30.92 4.32
C MET A 93 11.23 30.63 3.18
N VAL A 94 11.49 31.16 1.99
CA VAL A 94 10.64 30.92 0.82
C VAL A 94 10.67 29.43 0.42
N LEU A 95 11.88 28.84 0.37
CA LEU A 95 12.04 27.42 0.03
C LEU A 95 11.38 26.49 1.07
N LEU A 96 11.51 26.79 2.35
CA LEU A 96 10.84 26.06 3.42
C LEU A 96 9.33 26.11 3.27
N MET A 97 8.75 27.29 3.00
CA MET A 97 7.32 27.44 2.75
C MET A 97 6.87 26.62 1.54
N ILE A 98 7.64 26.63 0.45
CA ILE A 98 7.35 25.80 -0.74
C ILE A 98 7.36 24.31 -0.37
N CYS A 99 8.36 23.84 0.37
CA CYS A 99 8.44 22.43 0.81
C CYS A 99 7.24 22.03 1.67
N ILE A 100 6.81 22.90 2.59
CA ILE A 100 5.62 22.67 3.43
C ILE A 100 4.36 22.61 2.57
N ILE A 101 4.16 23.57 1.67
CA ILE A 101 2.99 23.61 0.78
C ILE A 101 2.93 22.34 -0.08
N VAL A 102 4.03 21.97 -0.73
CA VAL A 102 4.11 20.76 -1.56
C VAL A 102 3.84 19.50 -0.73
N GLY A 103 4.43 19.40 0.47
CA GLY A 103 4.18 18.31 1.40
C GLY A 103 2.70 18.20 1.80
N LEU A 104 2.05 19.31 2.12
CA LEU A 104 0.63 19.36 2.43
C LEU A 104 -0.23 18.96 1.24
N VAL A 105 0.06 19.48 0.04
CA VAL A 105 -0.67 19.12 -1.18
C VAL A 105 -0.57 17.60 -1.44
N LEU A 106 0.61 16.99 -1.26
CA LEU A 106 0.78 15.55 -1.38
C LEU A 106 -0.05 14.78 -0.35
N LEU A 107 -0.08 15.21 0.92
CA LEU A 107 -0.88 14.57 1.97
C LEU A 107 -2.38 14.70 1.69
N PHE A 108 -2.84 15.88 1.28
CA PHE A 108 -4.24 16.08 0.90
C PHE A 108 -4.61 15.27 -0.33
N SER A 109 -3.75 15.19 -1.36
CA SER A 109 -3.96 14.32 -2.53
C SER A 109 -4.18 12.86 -2.15
N VAL A 110 -3.46 12.37 -1.12
CA VAL A 110 -3.64 11.01 -0.61
C VAL A 110 -4.96 10.85 0.14
N LYS A 111 -5.40 11.87 0.88
CA LYS A 111 -6.67 11.85 1.63
C LYS A 111 -7.91 12.02 0.76
N LEU A 112 -7.83 12.87 -0.28
CA LEU A 112 -8.94 13.15 -1.19
C LEU A 112 -9.10 12.09 -2.27
N ALA A 113 -8.06 11.27 -2.54
CA ALA A 113 -8.18 10.19 -3.50
C ALA A 113 -9.21 9.17 -3.01
N ASP A 114 -10.23 8.93 -3.80
CA ASP A 114 -11.18 7.86 -3.56
C ASP A 114 -10.44 6.53 -3.52
N ASP A 115 -10.70 5.75 -2.47
CA ASP A 115 -10.09 4.44 -2.30
C ASP A 115 -10.97 3.38 -2.98
N PRO A 116 -10.60 2.88 -4.17
CA PRO A 116 -11.38 1.89 -4.89
C PRO A 116 -11.49 0.58 -4.12
N TYR A 117 -10.61 0.38 -3.13
CA TYR A 117 -10.54 -0.81 -2.28
C TYR A 117 -11.14 -0.60 -0.89
N ARG A 118 -12.01 0.41 -0.72
CA ARG A 118 -12.64 0.73 0.57
C ARG A 118 -13.36 -0.46 1.19
N ARG A 119 -13.96 -1.33 0.38
CA ARG A 119 -14.64 -2.55 0.84
C ARG A 119 -13.71 -3.53 1.55
N ILE A 120 -12.44 -3.62 1.14
CA ILE A 120 -11.43 -4.48 1.79
C ILE A 120 -11.22 -4.09 3.26
N TRP A 121 -11.48 -2.82 3.63
CA TRP A 121 -11.33 -2.33 5.00
C TRP A 121 -12.55 -2.57 5.88
N THR A 122 -13.72 -2.81 5.28
CA THR A 122 -15.02 -2.83 5.98
C THR A 122 -15.66 -4.21 6.03
N GLU A 123 -15.36 -5.08 5.07
CA GLU A 123 -15.98 -6.39 4.93
C GLU A 123 -15.02 -7.51 5.32
N ASN A 124 -15.57 -8.66 5.73
CA ASN A 124 -14.77 -9.86 5.94
C ASN A 124 -14.25 -10.35 4.59
N LEU A 125 -12.99 -10.76 4.53
CA LEU A 125 -12.36 -11.20 3.29
C LEU A 125 -12.37 -12.72 3.21
N SER A 126 -12.80 -13.24 2.07
CA SER A 126 -12.69 -14.65 1.72
C SER A 126 -11.62 -14.81 0.64
N PHE A 127 -10.71 -15.74 0.84
CA PHE A 127 -9.59 -16.00 -0.08
C PHE A 127 -9.59 -17.47 -0.50
N ASP A 128 -9.13 -17.71 -1.72
CA ASP A 128 -8.73 -19.06 -2.10
C ASP A 128 -7.51 -19.51 -1.26
N LYS A 129 -7.48 -20.79 -0.87
CA LYS A 129 -6.41 -21.37 -0.04
C LYS A 129 -5.02 -21.16 -0.67
N ALA A 130 -4.93 -21.23 -2.01
CA ALA A 130 -3.69 -21.02 -2.74
C ALA A 130 -3.21 -19.56 -2.60
N VAL A 131 -4.09 -18.59 -2.84
CA VAL A 131 -3.79 -17.15 -2.74
C VAL A 131 -3.42 -16.77 -1.31
N LYS A 132 -4.14 -17.31 -0.32
CA LYS A 132 -3.86 -17.06 1.10
C LYS A 132 -2.47 -17.58 1.50
N SER A 133 -2.09 -18.79 1.06
CA SER A 133 -0.78 -19.37 1.36
C SER A 133 0.36 -18.57 0.71
N GLU A 134 0.18 -18.12 -0.52
CA GLU A 134 1.15 -17.26 -1.23
C GLU A 134 1.35 -15.92 -0.52
N LEU A 135 0.26 -15.25 -0.12
CA LEU A 135 0.32 -13.99 0.64
C LEU A 135 1.02 -14.15 2.00
N ILE A 136 0.79 -15.26 2.70
CA ILE A 136 1.44 -15.56 3.98
C ILE A 136 2.94 -15.80 3.78
N SER A 137 3.34 -16.55 2.75
CA SER A 137 4.74 -16.77 2.39
C SER A 137 5.43 -15.45 2.08
N ASP A 138 4.86 -14.65 1.20
CA ASP A 138 5.34 -13.31 0.83
C ASP A 138 5.49 -12.37 2.05
N TYR A 139 4.52 -12.42 2.95
CA TYR A 139 4.57 -11.64 4.19
C TYR A 139 5.72 -12.10 5.09
N SER A 140 5.90 -13.42 5.25
CA SER A 140 6.95 -14.01 6.07
C SER A 140 8.34 -13.59 5.58
N ASP A 141 8.56 -13.66 4.26
CA ASP A 141 9.84 -13.34 3.64
C ASP A 141 10.15 -11.83 3.75
N LYS A 142 9.15 -11.00 3.51
CA LYS A 142 9.31 -9.54 3.58
C LYS A 142 9.39 -9.01 5.02
N LYS A 143 8.78 -9.70 5.99
CA LYS A 143 8.70 -9.25 7.39
C LYS A 143 10.08 -9.00 8.01
N LYS A 144 11.04 -9.91 7.84
CA LYS A 144 12.40 -9.76 8.36
C LYS A 144 13.10 -8.55 7.74
N THR A 145 13.07 -8.46 6.43
CA THR A 145 13.69 -7.35 5.68
C THR A 145 13.10 -6.01 6.06
N VAL A 146 11.77 -5.92 6.18
CA VAL A 146 11.10 -4.68 6.56
C VAL A 146 11.43 -4.28 8.00
N HIS A 147 11.53 -5.22 8.94
CA HIS A 147 11.95 -4.92 10.31
C HIS A 147 13.37 -4.35 10.34
N VAL A 148 14.31 -4.94 9.60
CA VAL A 148 15.69 -4.44 9.53
C VAL A 148 15.72 -3.02 8.93
N ILE A 149 15.03 -2.79 7.81
CA ILE A 149 14.99 -1.47 7.18
C ILE A 149 14.32 -0.43 8.09
N THR A 150 13.26 -0.80 8.81
CA THR A 150 12.61 0.09 9.78
C THR A 150 13.56 0.44 10.93
N LEU A 151 14.33 -0.53 11.44
CA LEU A 151 15.32 -0.30 12.48
C LEU A 151 16.42 0.66 12.00
N VAL A 152 16.90 0.46 10.77
CA VAL A 152 17.86 1.39 10.12
C VAL A 152 17.26 2.79 9.99
N GLY A 153 15.99 2.90 9.58
CA GLY A 153 15.28 4.18 9.51
C GLY A 153 15.21 4.90 10.86
N ILE A 154 14.90 4.16 11.93
CA ILE A 154 14.89 4.71 13.30
C ILE A 154 16.29 5.15 13.71
N ALA A 155 17.32 4.37 13.43
CA ALA A 155 18.71 4.73 13.71
C ALA A 155 19.14 5.98 12.96
N MET A 156 18.75 6.13 11.68
CA MET A 156 18.99 7.34 10.89
C MET A 156 18.32 8.58 11.49
N ILE A 157 17.09 8.45 11.96
CA ILE A 157 16.40 9.54 12.66
C ILE A 157 17.15 9.92 13.94
N ALA A 158 17.52 8.92 14.76
CA ALA A 158 18.23 9.16 16.00
C ALA A 158 19.58 9.86 15.77
N VAL A 159 20.37 9.40 14.81
CA VAL A 159 21.65 10.02 14.44
C VAL A 159 21.42 11.42 13.88
N GLY A 160 20.42 11.62 13.02
CA GLY A 160 20.06 12.93 12.47
C GLY A 160 19.74 13.95 13.57
N PHE A 161 18.95 13.56 14.56
CA PHE A 161 18.65 14.42 15.71
C PHE A 161 19.84 14.59 16.68
N LEU A 162 20.71 13.59 16.81
CA LEU A 162 21.91 13.69 17.64
C LEU A 162 22.92 14.70 17.07
N LEU A 163 22.96 14.86 15.75
CA LEU A 163 23.82 15.85 15.10
C LEU A 163 23.34 17.30 15.34
N CYS A 164 22.05 17.52 15.64
CA CYS A 164 21.51 18.86 15.90
C CYS A 164 22.10 19.55 17.15
N PRO A 165 22.22 18.90 18.35
CA PRO A 165 22.77 19.55 19.56
C PRO A 165 24.29 19.58 19.64
N LEU A 166 25.01 18.89 18.73
CA LEU A 166 26.49 18.97 18.66
C LEU A 166 26.97 20.32 18.12
N ILE A 167 26.06 21.22 17.79
CA ILE A 167 26.29 22.57 17.33
C ILE A 167 26.56 23.43 18.57
N VAL A 168 27.83 23.60 18.95
CA VAL A 168 28.33 24.49 19.99
C VAL A 168 29.76 24.88 19.63
N PRO A 169 30.25 26.07 19.85
CA PRO A 169 29.76 27.45 19.99
C PRO A 169 30.12 28.34 18.80
N VAL A 170 29.52 29.46 18.77
CA VAL A 170 29.51 30.73 18.05
C VAL A 170 30.57 31.08 16.96
N GLU A 171 31.67 30.37 16.81
CA GLU A 171 32.78 30.80 15.89
C GLU A 171 32.88 30.02 14.56
N MET A 172 32.08 28.97 14.32
CA MET A 172 32.12 28.14 13.10
C MET A 172 30.78 28.00 12.39
N TYR A 173 30.03 29.06 12.21
CA TYR A 173 28.69 29.09 11.65
C TYR A 173 28.48 28.26 10.35
N VAL A 174 29.49 28.26 9.45
CA VAL A 174 29.33 27.58 8.14
C VAL A 174 29.37 26.05 8.29
N VAL A 175 30.25 25.51 9.12
CA VAL A 175 30.39 24.07 9.35
C VAL A 175 29.17 23.54 10.11
N ASP A 176 28.69 24.32 11.07
CA ASP A 176 27.52 23.99 11.87
C ASP A 176 26.27 23.89 11.02
N ASN A 177 26.05 24.80 10.08
CA ASN A 177 24.92 24.78 9.15
C ASN A 177 24.94 23.53 8.24
N ILE A 178 26.11 23.14 7.74
CA ILE A 178 26.25 21.93 6.92
C ILE A 178 25.94 20.67 7.72
N VAL A 179 26.48 20.57 8.94
CA VAL A 179 26.23 19.41 9.83
C VAL A 179 24.73 19.29 10.16
N PHE A 180 24.11 20.43 10.50
CA PHE A 180 22.67 20.47 10.75
C PHE A 180 21.85 20.05 9.52
N ALA A 181 22.17 20.60 8.35
CA ALA A 181 21.50 20.25 7.11
C ALA A 181 21.61 18.74 6.79
N CYS A 182 22.81 18.17 6.93
CA CYS A 182 23.05 16.75 6.76
C CYS A 182 22.25 15.91 7.78
N GLY A 183 22.20 16.33 9.04
CA GLY A 183 21.42 15.68 10.09
C GLY A 183 19.93 15.66 9.77
N MET A 184 19.35 16.77 9.34
CA MET A 184 17.94 16.89 8.99
C MET A 184 17.59 16.09 7.72
N ILE A 185 18.46 16.07 6.71
CA ILE A 185 18.28 15.22 5.52
C ILE A 185 18.30 13.75 5.91
N LEU A 186 19.25 13.34 6.76
CA LEU A 186 19.35 11.97 7.25
C LEU A 186 18.10 11.57 8.04
N ALA A 187 17.60 12.44 8.91
CA ALA A 187 16.35 12.24 9.65
C ALA A 187 15.14 12.13 8.71
N GLY A 188 15.08 12.95 7.67
CA GLY A 188 14.04 12.90 6.65
C GLY A 188 14.01 11.58 5.87
N LEU A 189 15.18 11.09 5.45
CA LEU A 189 15.31 9.78 4.82
C LEU A 189 14.89 8.64 5.76
N GLY A 190 15.32 8.70 7.02
CA GLY A 190 14.90 7.74 8.04
C GLY A 190 13.39 7.74 8.27
N ALA A 191 12.77 8.91 8.36
CA ALA A 191 11.33 9.08 8.51
C ALA A 191 10.57 8.52 7.29
N PHE A 192 11.04 8.79 6.08
CA PHE A 192 10.49 8.19 4.86
C PHE A 192 10.51 6.65 4.94
N LEU A 193 11.65 6.05 5.28
CA LEU A 193 11.80 4.61 5.38
C LEU A 193 10.86 4.02 6.44
N CYS A 194 10.76 4.64 7.60
CA CYS A 194 9.86 4.19 8.67
C CYS A 194 8.40 4.21 8.26
N VAL A 195 7.92 5.31 7.66
CA VAL A 195 6.53 5.45 7.20
C VAL A 195 6.22 4.45 6.10
N TYR A 196 7.11 4.33 5.12
CA TYR A 196 6.90 3.44 3.98
C TYR A 196 6.90 1.96 4.39
N MET A 197 7.89 1.52 5.16
CA MET A 197 8.03 0.12 5.56
C MET A 197 6.97 -0.33 6.57
N SER A 198 6.67 0.50 7.58
CA SER A 198 5.60 0.19 8.54
C SER A 198 4.22 0.14 7.86
N GLY A 199 4.00 0.98 6.85
CA GLY A 199 2.79 0.96 6.05
C GLY A 199 2.64 -0.30 5.22
N ILE A 200 3.71 -0.80 4.59
CA ILE A 200 3.70 -2.05 3.83
C ILE A 200 3.31 -3.24 4.73
N ILE A 201 3.95 -3.40 5.88
CA ILE A 201 3.60 -4.48 6.83
C ILE A 201 2.14 -4.37 7.25
N ARG A 202 1.66 -3.17 7.55
CA ARG A 202 0.26 -2.95 7.93
C ARG A 202 -0.70 -3.39 6.83
N THR A 203 -0.38 -3.11 5.57
CA THR A 203 -1.20 -3.50 4.42
C THR A 203 -1.29 -5.02 4.27
N TYR A 204 -0.17 -5.74 4.36
CA TYR A 204 -0.18 -7.20 4.34
C TYR A 204 -0.94 -7.80 5.53
N ARG A 205 -0.79 -7.22 6.72
CA ARG A 205 -1.49 -7.69 7.92
C ARG A 205 -3.00 -7.55 7.79
N ILE A 206 -3.49 -6.49 7.16
CA ILE A 206 -4.93 -6.29 6.92
C ILE A 206 -5.49 -7.36 6.00
N LEU A 207 -4.76 -7.74 4.93
CA LEU A 207 -5.18 -8.80 4.04
C LEU A 207 -5.20 -10.17 4.73
N ILE A 208 -4.17 -10.50 5.51
CA ILE A 208 -3.99 -11.83 6.10
C ILE A 208 -4.83 -12.02 7.36
N MET A 209 -4.92 -11.00 8.23
CA MET A 209 -5.55 -11.07 9.56
C MET A 209 -6.86 -10.30 9.64
N ASN A 210 -7.62 -10.24 8.54
CA ASN A 210 -8.85 -9.46 8.50
C ASN A 210 -9.85 -9.87 9.57
N GLU A 211 -10.00 -11.17 9.85
CA GLU A 211 -10.90 -11.70 10.88
C GLU A 211 -10.54 -11.20 12.29
N GLU A 212 -9.25 -11.17 12.63
CA GLU A 212 -8.79 -10.63 13.93
C GLU A 212 -8.93 -9.11 14.01
N TYR A 213 -8.78 -8.42 12.87
CA TYR A 213 -8.89 -6.97 12.79
C TYR A 213 -10.33 -6.50 13.04
N HIS A 214 -11.32 -7.25 12.55
CA HIS A 214 -12.73 -6.96 12.80
C HIS A 214 -13.15 -7.31 14.24
N LYS A 215 -12.59 -8.39 14.85
CA LYS A 215 -12.82 -8.72 16.26
C LYS A 215 -12.30 -7.65 17.23
N LYS A 216 -11.19 -6.98 16.91
CA LYS A 216 -10.61 -5.91 17.77
C LYS A 216 -11.34 -4.57 17.65
N ARG A 217 -12.18 -4.38 16.64
CA ARG A 217 -12.85 -3.10 16.35
C ARG A 217 -14.32 -3.09 16.79
N ARG A 218 -14.84 -4.23 17.25
CA ARG A 218 -16.11 -4.38 17.96
C ARG A 218 -15.88 -4.30 19.46
#